data_276a7fe2ae077e32b87dbcccc8cbed9d
#
_entry.id   276a7fe2ae077e32b87dbcccc8cbed9d
#
_cell.length_a   1.000
_cell.length_b   1.000
_cell.length_c   1.000
_cell.angle_alpha   90.00
_cell.angle_beta   90.00
_cell.angle_gamma   90.00
#
_symmetry.space_group_name_H-M   'P 1'
#
loop_
_entity.id
_entity.type
_entity.pdbx_description
1 polymer ?
#
loop_
_entity_poly.entity_id
_entity_poly.type
_entity_poly.pdbx_seq_one_letter_code
_entity_poly.pdbx_strand_id
1 'polypeptide(L)'
;MPKQTFINLPEEKRNVILNAAIDEFAEYGFESASINRIVSNSGISKGSFYQYFEDKRDVFMHLLTVIEQEKMAYFKDKHPPSNNMDTFQYFRWMIKAGMEFNSAYPRITQAISRVLLLEGLYYGKFFGDYHQKTLDALRMMIKSAIERGEVDPSIDIDLAVMVMDTWSNAISTYILNEGMKQKDMMKWVRSSKTQEKIDKLLYVMEYGLRKTDSKFTSS
;
A
#
# COMPACT_ATOMS: atom_id res chain seq x y z
N MET A 1 -9.40 17.28 4.17
CA MET A 1 -10.00 17.12 2.80
C MET A 1 -9.82 18.42 2.04
N PRO A 2 -9.47 18.39 0.75
CA PRO A 2 -9.25 19.61 -0.03
C PRO A 2 -10.51 20.46 -0.07
N LYS A 3 -10.33 21.77 -0.10
CA LYS A 3 -11.43 22.72 -0.17
C LYS A 3 -12.08 22.72 -1.56
N GLN A 4 -13.34 23.17 -1.63
CA GLN A 4 -14.08 23.21 -2.89
C GLN A 4 -13.37 24.01 -3.99
N THR A 5 -12.59 25.02 -3.59
CA THR A 5 -11.74 25.81 -4.51
C THR A 5 -10.70 24.96 -5.24
N PHE A 6 -10.12 23.94 -4.59
CA PHE A 6 -9.21 23.00 -5.26
C PHE A 6 -9.96 22.07 -6.22
N ILE A 7 -11.11 21.54 -5.78
CA ILE A 7 -11.92 20.61 -6.59
C ILE A 7 -12.40 21.28 -7.88
N ASN A 8 -12.72 22.57 -7.81
CA ASN A 8 -13.17 23.36 -8.95
C ASN A 8 -12.06 23.79 -9.92
N LEU A 9 -10.78 23.51 -9.62
CA LEU A 9 -9.68 23.80 -10.55
C LEU A 9 -9.78 22.90 -11.79
N PRO A 10 -9.30 23.39 -12.95
CA PRO A 10 -9.05 22.52 -14.09
C PRO A 10 -8.16 21.31 -13.70
N GLU A 11 -8.44 20.17 -14.27
CA GLU A 11 -7.74 18.91 -13.95
C GLU A 11 -6.23 19.04 -14.10
N GLU A 12 -5.78 19.67 -15.19
CA GLU A 12 -4.35 19.90 -15.44
C GLU A 12 -3.69 20.64 -14.27
N LYS A 13 -4.35 21.69 -13.75
CA LYS A 13 -3.82 22.47 -12.63
C LYS A 13 -3.83 21.68 -11.33
N ARG A 14 -4.85 20.85 -11.08
CA ARG A 14 -4.88 19.94 -9.92
C ARG A 14 -3.71 18.95 -10.00
N ASN A 15 -3.50 18.37 -11.18
CA ASN A 15 -2.42 17.39 -11.39
C ASN A 15 -1.03 17.99 -11.17
N VAL A 16 -0.77 19.22 -11.61
CA VAL A 16 0.51 19.91 -11.33
C VAL A 16 0.75 20.06 -9.84
N ILE A 17 -0.28 20.47 -9.07
CA ILE A 17 -0.17 20.65 -7.63
C ILE A 17 0.06 19.30 -6.91
N LEU A 18 -0.73 18.28 -7.30
CA LEU A 18 -0.61 16.95 -6.69
C LEU A 18 0.74 16.29 -7.02
N ASN A 19 1.24 16.42 -8.25
CA ASN A 19 2.55 15.89 -8.63
C ASN A 19 3.69 16.55 -7.84
N ALA A 20 3.64 17.87 -7.64
CA ALA A 20 4.61 18.58 -6.80
C ALA A 20 4.56 18.09 -5.34
N ALA A 21 3.37 17.80 -4.82
CA ALA A 21 3.21 17.23 -3.48
C ALA A 21 3.70 15.77 -3.40
N ILE A 22 3.41 14.95 -4.40
CA ILE A 22 3.90 13.57 -4.49
C ILE A 22 5.43 13.55 -4.49
N ASP A 23 6.06 14.38 -5.32
CA ASP A 23 7.52 14.46 -5.39
C ASP A 23 8.13 14.90 -4.06
N GLU A 24 7.53 15.89 -3.41
CA GLU A 24 7.97 16.38 -2.11
C GLU A 24 7.91 15.28 -1.04
N PHE A 25 6.77 14.58 -0.92
CA PHE A 25 6.62 13.50 0.07
C PHE A 25 7.48 12.27 -0.26
N ALA A 26 7.65 11.94 -1.54
CA ALA A 26 8.51 10.84 -1.95
C ALA A 26 9.98 11.07 -1.61
N GLU A 27 10.45 12.33 -1.70
CA GLU A 27 11.85 12.68 -1.48
C GLU A 27 12.16 12.95 -0.01
N TYR A 28 11.28 13.68 0.70
CA TYR A 28 11.56 14.16 2.07
C TYR A 28 10.76 13.44 3.17
N GLY A 29 9.75 12.63 2.84
CA GLY A 29 8.78 12.10 3.81
C GLY A 29 7.81 13.17 4.28
N PHE A 30 6.95 12.82 5.25
CA PHE A 30 5.93 13.75 5.73
C PHE A 30 6.53 14.83 6.65
N GLU A 31 7.40 14.43 7.58
CA GLU A 31 7.97 15.36 8.58
C GLU A 31 8.74 16.50 7.92
N SER A 32 9.68 16.15 7.05
CA SER A 32 10.58 17.11 6.38
C SER A 32 9.97 17.77 5.14
N ALA A 33 8.77 17.37 4.73
CA ALA A 33 8.07 17.97 3.59
C ALA A 33 7.71 19.44 3.86
N SER A 34 7.89 20.28 2.84
CA SER A 34 7.74 21.75 2.90
C SER A 34 6.66 22.25 1.95
N ILE A 35 5.66 22.93 2.51
CA ILE A 35 4.64 23.63 1.71
C ILE A 35 5.31 24.65 0.77
N ASN A 36 6.38 25.32 1.17
CA ASN A 36 7.07 26.29 0.32
C ASN A 36 7.68 25.63 -0.92
N ARG A 37 8.24 24.41 -0.80
CA ARG A 37 8.74 23.66 -1.96
C ARG A 37 7.61 23.19 -2.86
N ILE A 38 6.50 22.68 -2.30
CA ILE A 38 5.30 22.30 -3.08
C ILE A 38 4.77 23.50 -3.87
N VAL A 39 4.65 24.66 -3.24
CA VAL A 39 4.18 25.92 -3.86
C VAL A 39 5.11 26.34 -4.99
N SER A 40 6.42 26.36 -4.73
CA SER A 40 7.43 26.72 -5.73
C SER A 40 7.41 25.80 -6.94
N ASN A 41 7.37 24.48 -6.69
CA ASN A 41 7.42 23.48 -7.77
C ASN A 41 6.11 23.38 -8.56
N SER A 42 4.98 23.75 -7.96
CA SER A 42 3.66 23.78 -8.64
C SER A 42 3.34 25.11 -9.30
N GLY A 43 4.19 26.14 -9.13
CA GLY A 43 3.97 27.47 -9.71
C GLY A 43 2.76 28.24 -9.16
N ILE A 44 2.27 27.89 -7.96
CA ILE A 44 1.18 28.61 -7.30
C ILE A 44 1.71 29.55 -6.21
N SER A 45 0.89 30.50 -5.77
CA SER A 45 1.22 31.32 -4.61
C SER A 45 0.96 30.56 -3.30
N LYS A 46 1.66 30.94 -2.21
CA LYS A 46 1.38 30.41 -0.87
C LYS A 46 -0.06 30.69 -0.42
N GLY A 47 -0.60 31.87 -0.79
CA GLY A 47 -2.00 32.21 -0.54
C GLY A 47 -2.97 31.26 -1.25
N SER A 48 -2.67 30.90 -2.52
CA SER A 48 -3.46 29.92 -3.28
C SER A 48 -3.43 28.54 -2.62
N PHE A 49 -2.27 28.11 -2.10
CA PHE A 49 -2.18 26.84 -1.38
C PHE A 49 -3.18 26.77 -0.23
N TYR A 50 -3.24 27.80 0.62
CA TYR A 50 -4.16 27.83 1.76
C TYR A 50 -5.63 28.08 1.36
N GLN A 51 -5.90 28.50 0.12
CA GLN A 51 -7.24 28.46 -0.46
C GLN A 51 -7.67 27.05 -0.84
N TYR A 52 -6.71 26.13 -1.08
CA TYR A 52 -6.95 24.77 -1.52
C TYR A 52 -6.89 23.75 -0.38
N PHE A 53 -5.95 23.90 0.54
CA PHE A 53 -5.68 22.98 1.63
C PHE A 53 -5.47 23.74 2.94
N GLU A 54 -5.73 23.09 4.06
CA GLU A 54 -5.48 23.69 5.37
C GLU A 54 -4.00 23.64 5.73
N ASP A 55 -3.36 22.47 5.49
CA ASP A 55 -1.97 22.21 5.80
C ASP A 55 -1.40 21.08 4.92
N LYS A 56 -0.16 20.67 5.17
CA LYS A 56 0.47 19.56 4.43
C LYS A 56 -0.19 18.21 4.70
N ARG A 57 -0.82 18.03 5.88
CA ARG A 57 -1.57 16.82 6.20
C ARG A 57 -2.80 16.68 5.31
N ASP A 58 -3.51 17.79 5.09
CA ASP A 58 -4.69 17.80 4.25
C ASP A 58 -4.37 17.37 2.80
N VAL A 59 -3.23 17.86 2.26
CA VAL A 59 -2.71 17.39 0.98
C VAL A 59 -2.40 15.89 1.00
N PHE A 60 -1.69 15.41 2.02
CA PHE A 60 -1.30 14.01 2.11
C PHE A 60 -2.52 13.08 2.23
N MET A 61 -3.51 13.44 3.05
CA MET A 61 -4.76 12.69 3.16
C MET A 61 -5.53 12.64 1.83
N HIS A 62 -5.47 13.72 1.05
CA HIS A 62 -6.05 13.71 -0.28
C HIS A 62 -5.29 12.78 -1.23
N LEU A 63 -3.95 12.73 -1.18
CA LEU A 63 -3.16 11.76 -1.95
C LEU A 63 -3.51 10.31 -1.60
N LEU A 64 -3.76 10.00 -0.32
CA LEU A 64 -4.25 8.67 0.08
C LEU A 64 -5.59 8.34 -0.58
N THR A 65 -6.51 9.31 -0.63
CA THR A 65 -7.81 9.13 -1.31
C THR A 65 -7.64 8.90 -2.81
N VAL A 66 -6.75 9.65 -3.45
CA VAL A 66 -6.46 9.51 -4.89
C VAL A 66 -5.89 8.12 -5.18
N ILE A 67 -4.89 7.66 -4.41
CA ILE A 67 -4.30 6.33 -4.64
C ILE A 67 -5.30 5.18 -4.37
N GLU A 68 -6.21 5.35 -3.39
CA GLU A 68 -7.29 4.38 -3.17
C GLU A 68 -8.21 4.28 -4.40
N GLN A 69 -8.60 5.43 -4.98
CA GLN A 69 -9.44 5.46 -6.17
C GLN A 69 -8.75 4.83 -7.38
N GLU A 70 -7.48 5.16 -7.62
CA GLU A 70 -6.66 4.57 -8.66
C GLU A 70 -6.50 3.05 -8.47
N LYS A 71 -6.28 2.63 -7.22
CA LYS A 71 -6.18 1.23 -6.86
C LYS A 71 -7.49 0.49 -7.11
N MET A 72 -8.62 1.05 -6.70
CA MET A 72 -9.94 0.48 -6.95
C MET A 72 -10.23 0.38 -8.46
N ALA A 73 -9.91 1.42 -9.24
CA ALA A 73 -10.06 1.41 -10.69
C ALA A 73 -9.17 0.34 -11.33
N TYR A 74 -7.91 0.22 -10.89
CA TYR A 74 -6.97 -0.77 -11.39
C TYR A 74 -7.42 -2.21 -11.13
N PHE A 75 -8.03 -2.47 -9.96
CA PHE A 75 -8.47 -3.81 -9.58
C PHE A 75 -9.88 -4.15 -10.09
N LYS A 76 -10.65 -3.17 -10.56
CA LYS A 76 -12.04 -3.37 -11.02
C LYS A 76 -12.20 -4.49 -12.05
N ASP A 77 -11.24 -4.57 -12.99
CA ASP A 77 -11.25 -5.55 -14.09
C ASP A 77 -10.25 -6.71 -13.86
N LYS A 78 -9.62 -6.74 -12.69
CA LYS A 78 -8.71 -7.83 -12.30
C LYS A 78 -9.43 -8.84 -11.42
N HIS A 79 -9.63 -10.01 -11.99
CA HIS A 79 -10.23 -11.12 -11.26
C HIS A 79 -9.16 -12.16 -10.90
N PRO A 80 -9.29 -12.84 -9.76
CA PRO A 80 -8.46 -14.00 -9.47
C PRO A 80 -8.64 -15.05 -10.57
N PRO A 81 -7.57 -15.81 -10.94
CA PRO A 81 -7.61 -16.75 -12.06
C PRO A 81 -8.56 -17.92 -11.86
N SER A 82 -9.04 -18.16 -10.64
CA SER A 82 -10.00 -19.19 -10.31
C SER A 82 -10.88 -18.77 -9.13
N ASN A 83 -12.15 -19.13 -9.18
CA ASN A 83 -13.06 -18.94 -8.05
C ASN A 83 -12.87 -19.99 -6.93
N ASN A 84 -12.06 -21.03 -7.17
CA ASN A 84 -11.78 -22.11 -6.23
C ASN A 84 -10.39 -21.97 -5.56
N MET A 85 -9.87 -20.75 -5.47
CA MET A 85 -8.61 -20.51 -4.78
C MET A 85 -8.78 -20.64 -3.26
N ASP A 86 -7.81 -21.31 -2.62
CA ASP A 86 -7.71 -21.21 -1.17
C ASP A 86 -7.25 -19.82 -0.75
N THR A 87 -7.30 -19.53 0.56
CA THR A 87 -6.94 -18.20 1.12
C THR A 87 -5.52 -17.81 0.77
N PHE A 88 -4.57 -18.75 0.80
CA PHE A 88 -3.15 -18.43 0.54
C PHE A 88 -2.89 -18.16 -0.94
N GLN A 89 -3.55 -18.90 -1.84
CA GLN A 89 -3.52 -18.64 -3.28
C GLN A 89 -4.12 -17.27 -3.60
N TYR A 90 -5.25 -16.92 -2.99
CA TYR A 90 -5.88 -15.61 -3.15
C TYR A 90 -4.98 -14.49 -2.61
N PHE A 91 -4.40 -14.65 -1.43
CA PHE A 91 -3.48 -13.68 -0.86
C PHE A 91 -2.24 -13.48 -1.73
N ARG A 92 -1.67 -14.56 -2.25
CA ARG A 92 -0.55 -14.54 -3.21
C ARG A 92 -0.91 -13.73 -4.48
N TRP A 93 -2.08 -13.98 -5.02
CA TRP A 93 -2.59 -13.24 -6.16
C TRP A 93 -2.74 -11.75 -5.83
N MET A 94 -3.33 -11.40 -4.70
CA MET A 94 -3.46 -10.00 -4.22
C MET A 94 -2.11 -9.29 -4.11
N ILE A 95 -1.12 -9.94 -3.51
CA ILE A 95 0.23 -9.37 -3.38
C ILE A 95 0.83 -9.11 -4.76
N LYS A 96 0.78 -10.08 -5.67
CA LYS A 96 1.33 -9.93 -7.03
C LYS A 96 0.62 -8.81 -7.81
N ALA A 97 -0.69 -8.74 -7.74
CA ALA A 97 -1.47 -7.67 -8.38
C ALA A 97 -1.17 -6.28 -7.77
N GLY A 98 -0.99 -6.22 -6.44
CA GLY A 98 -0.54 -5.01 -5.75
C GLY A 98 0.87 -4.56 -6.17
N MET A 99 1.79 -5.50 -6.38
CA MET A 99 3.14 -5.20 -6.90
C MET A 99 3.10 -4.60 -8.31
N GLU A 100 2.24 -5.13 -9.18
CA GLU A 100 2.04 -4.57 -10.53
C GLU A 100 1.47 -3.15 -10.45
N PHE A 101 0.48 -2.92 -9.58
CA PHE A 101 -0.06 -1.58 -9.33
C PHE A 101 1.02 -0.62 -8.85
N ASN A 102 1.79 -1.01 -7.84
CA ASN A 102 2.88 -0.18 -7.30
C ASN A 102 3.93 0.15 -8.37
N SER A 103 4.17 -0.78 -9.30
CA SER A 103 5.11 -0.57 -10.42
C SER A 103 4.54 0.35 -11.51
N ALA A 104 3.22 0.43 -11.64
CA ALA A 104 2.56 1.37 -12.55
C ALA A 104 2.54 2.81 -12.00
N TYR A 105 2.51 2.95 -10.66
CA TYR A 105 2.42 4.25 -9.96
C TYR A 105 3.57 4.44 -8.95
N PRO A 106 4.86 4.35 -9.36
CA PRO A 106 5.97 4.22 -8.42
C PRO A 106 6.15 5.44 -7.51
N ARG A 107 5.96 6.67 -8.03
CA ARG A 107 6.19 7.90 -7.26
C ARG A 107 5.18 8.10 -6.15
N ILE A 108 3.89 7.98 -6.44
CA ILE A 108 2.86 8.11 -5.41
C ILE A 108 2.93 6.95 -4.40
N THR A 109 3.23 5.73 -4.86
CA THR A 109 3.44 4.58 -3.97
C THR A 109 4.64 4.81 -3.05
N GLN A 110 5.75 5.35 -3.55
CA GLN A 110 6.93 5.70 -2.75
C GLN A 110 6.58 6.74 -1.69
N ALA A 111 5.88 7.83 -2.06
CA ALA A 111 5.47 8.88 -1.14
C ALA A 111 4.63 8.32 0.02
N ILE A 112 3.62 7.51 -0.31
CA ILE A 112 2.70 6.92 0.67
C ILE A 112 3.42 5.89 1.54
N SER A 113 4.18 4.95 0.93
CA SER A 113 4.89 3.92 1.67
C SER A 113 5.91 4.51 2.62
N ARG A 114 6.64 5.54 2.20
CA ARG A 114 7.62 6.23 3.05
C ARG A 114 6.95 6.79 4.31
N VAL A 115 5.84 7.49 4.15
CA VAL A 115 5.12 8.08 5.28
C VAL A 115 4.49 7.01 6.17
N LEU A 116 3.78 6.04 5.59
CA LEU A 116 3.08 5.02 6.38
C LEU A 116 4.01 4.04 7.09
N LEU A 117 5.11 3.62 6.44
CA LEU A 117 6.04 2.62 6.99
C LEU A 117 7.09 3.22 7.92
N LEU A 118 7.63 4.39 7.58
CA LEU A 118 8.74 4.99 8.34
C LEU A 118 8.26 5.97 9.42
N GLU A 119 7.17 6.66 9.16
CA GLU A 119 6.65 7.72 10.03
C GLU A 119 5.33 7.33 10.71
N GLY A 120 4.67 6.27 10.28
CA GLY A 120 3.38 5.81 10.79
C GLY A 120 3.36 5.52 12.29
N LEU A 121 4.50 5.09 12.88
CA LEU A 121 4.67 4.92 14.31
C LEU A 121 4.52 6.24 15.08
N TYR A 122 4.94 7.36 14.49
CA TYR A 122 4.82 8.71 15.08
C TYR A 122 3.45 9.34 14.82
N TYR A 123 2.82 9.01 13.69
CA TYR A 123 1.55 9.58 13.24
C TYR A 123 0.39 8.60 13.28
N GLY A 124 0.52 7.48 13.98
CA GLY A 124 -0.48 6.42 14.06
C GLY A 124 -1.91 6.91 14.34
N LYS A 125 -2.05 7.99 15.13
CA LYS A 125 -3.34 8.64 15.38
C LYS A 125 -3.93 9.34 14.15
N PHE A 126 -3.11 9.72 13.16
CA PHE A 126 -3.54 10.43 11.95
C PHE A 126 -3.81 9.49 10.77
N PHE A 127 -3.07 8.38 10.70
CA PHE A 127 -3.14 7.41 9.61
C PHE A 127 -3.70 6.07 10.05
N GLY A 128 -3.96 5.91 11.36
CA GLY A 128 -4.45 4.67 11.96
C GLY A 128 -5.74 4.16 11.34
N ASP A 129 -6.68 5.05 11.06
CA ASP A 129 -7.96 4.69 10.44
C ASP A 129 -7.78 4.11 9.02
N TYR A 130 -6.79 4.61 8.27
CA TYR A 130 -6.48 4.09 6.94
C TYR A 130 -5.90 2.67 7.02
N HIS A 131 -4.92 2.46 7.90
CA HIS A 131 -4.29 1.15 8.08
C HIS A 131 -5.24 0.14 8.73
N GLN A 132 -6.11 0.60 9.64
CA GLN A 132 -7.08 -0.25 10.33
C GLN A 132 -8.02 -1.00 9.36
N LYS A 133 -8.46 -0.36 8.28
CA LYS A 133 -9.28 -1.01 7.25
C LYS A 133 -8.56 -2.23 6.62
N THR A 134 -7.25 -2.12 6.39
CA THR A 134 -6.44 -3.23 5.88
C THR A 134 -6.36 -4.37 6.89
N LEU A 135 -6.11 -4.05 8.16
CA LEU A 135 -6.06 -5.05 9.23
C LEU A 135 -7.41 -5.75 9.41
N ASP A 136 -8.53 -5.02 9.34
CA ASP A 136 -9.87 -5.59 9.44
C ASP A 136 -10.18 -6.53 8.26
N ALA A 137 -9.78 -6.16 7.04
CA ALA A 137 -9.92 -7.03 5.87
C ALA A 137 -9.10 -8.33 6.02
N LEU A 138 -7.84 -8.23 6.48
CA LEU A 138 -7.01 -9.41 6.77
C LEU A 138 -7.63 -10.27 7.88
N ARG A 139 -8.16 -9.66 8.93
CA ARG A 139 -8.84 -10.39 10.02
C ARG A 139 -10.05 -11.17 9.52
N MET A 140 -10.88 -10.58 8.68
CA MET A 140 -12.01 -11.26 8.06
C MET A 140 -11.55 -12.43 7.18
N MET A 141 -10.48 -12.23 6.41
CA MET A 141 -9.91 -13.28 5.55
C MET A 141 -9.39 -14.47 6.36
N ILE A 142 -8.65 -14.23 7.46
CA ILE A 142 -8.15 -15.30 8.36
C ILE A 142 -9.30 -16.03 9.04
N LYS A 143 -10.33 -15.34 9.56
CA LYS A 143 -11.50 -15.97 10.15
C LYS A 143 -12.17 -16.93 9.16
N SER A 144 -12.41 -16.47 7.95
CA SER A 144 -13.01 -17.30 6.89
C SER A 144 -12.10 -18.48 6.52
N ALA A 145 -10.79 -18.32 6.55
CA ALA A 145 -9.83 -19.40 6.31
C ALA A 145 -9.86 -20.49 7.41
N ILE A 146 -10.02 -20.09 8.66
CA ILE A 146 -10.22 -21.01 9.79
C ILE A 146 -11.52 -21.80 9.61
N GLU A 147 -12.62 -21.13 9.26
CA GLU A 147 -13.92 -21.78 9.02
C GLU A 147 -13.86 -22.80 7.88
N ARG A 148 -13.05 -22.56 6.85
CA ARG A 148 -12.82 -23.52 5.74
C ARG A 148 -11.79 -24.60 6.07
N GLY A 149 -11.15 -24.55 7.24
CA GLY A 149 -10.13 -25.51 7.65
C GLY A 149 -8.77 -25.35 6.94
N GLU A 150 -8.51 -24.19 6.36
CA GLU A 150 -7.27 -23.88 5.65
C GLU A 150 -6.18 -23.37 6.61
N VAL A 151 -6.58 -22.72 7.69
CA VAL A 151 -5.73 -22.20 8.75
C VAL A 151 -6.01 -22.97 10.04
N ASP A 152 -4.98 -23.24 10.83
CA ASP A 152 -5.11 -23.91 12.12
C ASP A 152 -5.97 -23.04 13.08
N PRO A 153 -7.06 -23.57 13.64
CA PRO A 153 -7.93 -22.81 14.54
C PRO A 153 -7.29 -22.43 15.88
N SER A 154 -6.15 -23.01 16.23
CA SER A 154 -5.38 -22.64 17.43
C SER A 154 -4.51 -21.40 17.24
N ILE A 155 -4.35 -20.92 16.01
CA ILE A 155 -3.58 -19.71 15.71
C ILE A 155 -4.31 -18.47 16.26
N ASP A 156 -3.57 -17.64 16.98
CA ASP A 156 -4.06 -16.32 17.36
C ASP A 156 -4.27 -15.47 16.11
N ILE A 157 -5.53 -15.02 15.90
CA ILE A 157 -5.93 -14.27 14.71
C ILE A 157 -5.18 -12.95 14.59
N ASP A 158 -4.97 -12.25 15.71
CA ASP A 158 -4.28 -10.95 15.68
C ASP A 158 -2.80 -11.11 15.36
N LEU A 159 -2.18 -12.20 15.84
CA LEU A 159 -0.81 -12.57 15.46
C LEU A 159 -0.73 -12.92 13.96
N ALA A 160 -1.67 -13.69 13.43
CA ALA A 160 -1.71 -14.03 12.01
C ALA A 160 -1.88 -12.78 11.13
N VAL A 161 -2.77 -11.86 11.52
CA VAL A 161 -2.97 -10.57 10.84
C VAL A 161 -1.69 -9.74 10.86
N MET A 162 -1.03 -9.64 12.02
CA MET A 162 0.24 -8.92 12.17
C MET A 162 1.33 -9.50 11.26
N VAL A 163 1.45 -10.83 11.17
CA VAL A 163 2.41 -11.49 10.30
C VAL A 163 2.10 -11.19 8.83
N MET A 164 0.85 -11.33 8.39
CA MET A 164 0.47 -11.09 7.00
C MET A 164 0.66 -9.62 6.60
N ASP A 165 0.32 -8.69 7.46
CA ASP A 165 0.54 -7.26 7.23
C ASP A 165 2.03 -6.93 7.14
N THR A 166 2.83 -7.42 8.10
CA THR A 166 4.29 -7.23 8.11
C THR A 166 4.94 -7.78 6.84
N TRP A 167 4.55 -8.98 6.38
CA TRP A 167 5.07 -9.57 5.14
C TRP A 167 4.65 -8.76 3.91
N SER A 168 3.40 -8.32 3.84
CA SER A 168 2.91 -7.48 2.73
C SER A 168 3.72 -6.19 2.62
N ASN A 169 3.96 -5.53 3.75
CA ASN A 169 4.74 -4.30 3.83
C ASN A 169 6.22 -4.53 3.49
N ALA A 170 6.83 -5.62 3.97
CA ALA A 170 8.20 -5.99 3.66
C ALA A 170 8.40 -6.27 2.16
N ILE A 171 7.47 -7.01 1.55
CA ILE A 171 7.49 -7.29 0.11
C ILE A 171 7.33 -5.99 -0.69
N SER A 172 6.37 -5.13 -0.33
CA SER A 172 6.15 -3.84 -0.99
C SER A 172 7.38 -2.95 -0.90
N THR A 173 8.01 -2.85 0.27
CA THR A 173 9.25 -2.10 0.49
C THR A 173 10.40 -2.65 -0.35
N TYR A 174 10.57 -3.98 -0.39
CA TYR A 174 11.58 -4.63 -1.21
C TYR A 174 11.39 -4.29 -2.70
N ILE A 175 10.15 -4.40 -3.20
CA ILE A 175 9.82 -4.11 -4.60
C ILE A 175 10.09 -2.65 -4.95
N LEU A 176 9.71 -1.71 -4.09
CA LEU A 176 9.99 -0.30 -4.32
C LEU A 176 11.49 -0.02 -4.36
N ASN A 177 12.23 -0.46 -3.34
CA ASN A 177 13.65 -0.17 -3.21
C ASN A 177 14.50 -0.80 -4.35
N GLU A 178 14.21 -2.02 -4.73
CA GLU A 178 14.95 -2.70 -5.81
C GLU A 178 14.43 -2.33 -7.20
N GLY A 179 13.12 -2.13 -7.31
CA GLY A 179 12.47 -1.75 -8.56
C GLY A 179 12.87 -0.37 -9.06
N MET A 180 13.01 0.60 -8.15
CA MET A 180 13.45 1.96 -8.51
C MET A 180 14.88 2.05 -9.02
N LYS A 181 15.70 1.03 -8.77
CA LYS A 181 17.07 0.90 -9.32
C LYS A 181 17.05 0.38 -10.77
N GLN A 182 15.90 -0.07 -11.28
CA GLN A 182 15.78 -0.68 -12.60
C GLN A 182 15.38 0.37 -13.65
N LYS A 183 15.82 0.19 -14.90
CA LYS A 183 15.39 1.04 -16.03
C LYS A 183 13.87 0.92 -16.30
N ASP A 184 13.34 -0.28 -16.11
CA ASP A 184 11.93 -0.63 -16.32
C ASP A 184 11.48 -1.48 -15.14
N MET A 185 10.86 -0.82 -14.16
CA MET A 185 10.39 -1.45 -12.92
C MET A 185 9.32 -2.50 -13.21
N MET A 186 8.40 -2.23 -14.16
CA MET A 186 7.32 -3.14 -14.49
C MET A 186 7.86 -4.44 -15.10
N LYS A 187 8.81 -4.32 -16.05
CA LYS A 187 9.48 -5.47 -16.66
C LYS A 187 10.26 -6.28 -15.62
N TRP A 188 10.94 -5.62 -14.70
CA TRP A 188 11.68 -6.28 -13.62
C TRP A 188 10.74 -7.01 -12.66
N VAL A 189 9.63 -6.39 -12.24
CA VAL A 189 8.62 -7.03 -11.38
C VAL A 189 8.04 -8.27 -12.04
N ARG A 190 7.76 -8.24 -13.34
CA ARG A 190 7.21 -9.37 -14.11
C ARG A 190 8.23 -10.43 -14.48
N SER A 191 9.52 -10.21 -14.22
CA SER A 191 10.56 -11.20 -14.55
C SER A 191 10.40 -12.47 -13.71
N SER A 192 10.68 -13.64 -14.30
CA SER A 192 10.60 -14.93 -13.62
C SER A 192 11.44 -14.96 -12.34
N LYS A 193 12.63 -14.35 -12.37
CA LYS A 193 13.55 -14.27 -11.22
C LYS A 193 12.93 -13.50 -10.04
N THR A 194 12.25 -12.38 -10.30
CA THR A 194 11.58 -11.59 -9.25
C THR A 194 10.37 -12.34 -8.73
N GLN A 195 9.54 -12.90 -9.63
CA GLN A 195 8.36 -13.65 -9.25
C GLN A 195 8.72 -14.89 -8.40
N GLU A 196 9.75 -15.65 -8.77
CA GLU A 196 10.24 -16.79 -7.98
C GLU A 196 10.67 -16.37 -6.57
N LYS A 197 11.36 -15.23 -6.44
CA LYS A 197 11.81 -14.72 -5.15
C LYS A 197 10.63 -14.35 -4.25
N ILE A 198 9.61 -13.70 -4.82
CA ILE A 198 8.38 -13.36 -4.10
C ILE A 198 7.62 -14.64 -3.70
N ASP A 199 7.51 -15.61 -4.60
CA ASP A 199 6.87 -16.89 -4.30
C ASP A 199 7.54 -17.62 -3.14
N LYS A 200 8.88 -17.59 -3.06
CA LYS A 200 9.63 -18.16 -1.92
C LYS A 200 9.32 -17.44 -0.60
N LEU A 201 9.23 -16.10 -0.63
CA LEU A 201 8.84 -15.32 0.56
C LEU A 201 7.42 -15.65 1.01
N LEU A 202 6.46 -15.68 0.09
CA LEU A 202 5.06 -16.01 0.39
C LEU A 202 4.90 -17.45 0.87
N TYR A 203 5.70 -18.39 0.33
CA TYR A 203 5.73 -19.78 0.78
C TYR A 203 6.12 -19.90 2.26
N VAL A 204 7.14 -19.16 2.70
CA VAL A 204 7.57 -19.18 4.12
C VAL A 204 6.44 -18.72 5.05
N MET A 205 5.72 -17.67 4.67
CA MET A 205 4.56 -17.18 5.44
C MET A 205 3.43 -18.24 5.46
N GLU A 206 3.08 -18.77 4.30
CA GLU A 206 2.04 -19.79 4.16
C GLU A 206 2.35 -21.02 5.02
N TYR A 207 3.59 -21.51 4.98
CA TYR A 207 3.99 -22.71 5.71
C TYR A 207 3.90 -22.53 7.24
N GLY A 208 4.08 -21.31 7.73
CA GLY A 208 3.92 -20.99 9.15
C GLY A 208 2.48 -20.84 9.63
N LEU A 209 1.52 -20.61 8.72
CA LEU A 209 0.10 -20.37 9.05
C LEU A 209 -0.84 -21.49 8.64
N ARG A 210 -0.47 -22.28 7.62
CA ARG A 210 -1.32 -23.35 7.10
C ARG A 210 -1.44 -24.47 8.12
N LYS A 211 -2.64 -24.98 8.30
CA LYS A 211 -2.90 -26.16 9.10
C LYS A 211 -2.04 -27.33 8.60
N THR A 212 -1.23 -27.90 9.49
CA THR A 212 -0.47 -29.11 9.22
C THR A 212 -1.22 -30.32 9.80
N ASP A 213 -1.16 -31.46 9.11
CA ASP A 213 -1.74 -32.72 9.60
C ASP A 213 -0.98 -33.29 10.81
N SER A 214 0.18 -32.74 11.15
CA SER A 214 0.96 -33.09 12.34
C SER A 214 0.62 -32.18 13.49
N LYS A 215 0.08 -32.73 14.56
CA LYS A 215 -0.03 -32.07 15.87
C LYS A 215 1.36 -31.61 16.28
N PHE A 216 1.58 -30.31 16.45
CA PHE A 216 2.64 -29.85 17.33
C PHE A 216 2.30 -30.36 18.72
N THR A 217 2.88 -31.49 19.10
CA THR A 217 2.87 -31.94 20.48
C THR A 217 3.72 -30.95 21.26
N SER A 218 3.04 -30.07 21.99
CA SER A 218 3.66 -29.31 23.07
C SER A 218 4.21 -30.29 24.08
N SER A 219 5.53 -30.42 24.12
CA SER A 219 6.27 -31.04 25.23
C SER A 219 6.48 -30.02 26.34
#